data_697354dd6d0377b54470e497b7d0bdf5
#
_entry.id   697354dd6d0377b54470e497b7d0bdf5
#
_cell.length_a   1.000
_cell.length_b   1.000
_cell.length_c   1.000
_cell.angle_alpha   90.00
_cell.angle_beta   90.00
_cell.angle_gamma   90.00
#
_symmetry.space_group_name_H-M   'P 1'
#
loop_
_entity.id
_entity.type
_entity.pdbx_description
1 polymer ?
#
loop_
_entity_poly.entity_id
_entity_poly.type
_entity_poly.pdbx_seq_one_letter_code
_entity_poly.pdbx_strand_id
1 'polypeptide(L)'
;MSPRHVSRRIALFALCLLACGKSSAPAPSLEQQKSVTAEQAQPEKGEPLTVRIGYQKIGSPFLLKERSESLDKVLAASGARVEWIEFQAGPPILEAMRGGSVDIGYVGETPPVFAQAGGVPFVYVASDPPAPKSEAILVPKSSLIKELKQLKGKKIAVNRGSNVHFLLVKALESAKLALSDVEVLFLAPADARSAFDSGKVDAWVIWDPFQAAAEIAGARTLRDGEGLVQNQFFYVARRAFAEQHGELVRSVLQEFATLSDWAGAHADQASALLAKSSGISYDALLRSEQRHLYGLRAISPETIKQQQEIADTFSKLQVIPKAIKIEDAVLAKPLYGAL
;
A
#
# COMPACT_ATOMS: atom_id res chain seq x y z
N MET A 1 -47.35 -41.66 -38.36
CA MET A 1 -46.56 -42.83 -38.76
C MET A 1 -45.51 -43.08 -37.72
N SER A 2 -45.56 -44.27 -37.22
CA SER A 2 -45.06 -45.05 -36.13
C SER A 2 -43.56 -45.08 -35.89
N PRO A 3 -43.12 -45.55 -34.71
CA PRO A 3 -41.80 -45.37 -34.07
C PRO A 3 -40.92 -46.62 -34.17
N ARG A 4 -39.64 -46.52 -33.76
CA ARG A 4 -38.78 -47.69 -33.40
C ARG A 4 -37.80 -47.24 -32.31
N HIS A 5 -37.94 -47.66 -31.10
CA HIS A 5 -37.61 -48.91 -30.40
C HIS A 5 -36.10 -49.27 -30.35
N VAL A 6 -35.60 -49.38 -29.10
CA VAL A 6 -34.87 -50.50 -28.46
C VAL A 6 -33.33 -50.38 -28.56
N SER A 7 -32.52 -50.46 -27.53
CA SER A 7 -32.37 -51.55 -26.55
C SER A 7 -31.45 -51.19 -25.36
N ARG A 8 -31.89 -51.64 -24.20
CA ARG A 8 -31.11 -51.85 -22.95
C ARG A 8 -30.01 -52.89 -23.19
N ARG A 9 -28.84 -52.68 -22.59
CA ARG A 9 -28.00 -53.79 -22.10
C ARG A 9 -27.52 -53.53 -20.68
N ILE A 10 -28.09 -54.29 -19.81
CA ILE A 10 -27.65 -54.55 -18.44
C ILE A 10 -26.53 -55.59 -18.55
N ALA A 11 -25.42 -55.35 -17.91
CA ALA A 11 -24.44 -56.39 -17.62
C ALA A 11 -24.11 -56.34 -16.11
N LEU A 12 -24.65 -57.34 -15.45
CA LEU A 12 -24.29 -57.74 -14.08
C LEU A 12 -22.98 -58.54 -14.16
N PHE A 13 -21.99 -58.27 -13.30
CA PHE A 13 -21.01 -59.27 -12.86
C PHE A 13 -20.53 -58.99 -11.46
N ALA A 14 -20.99 -59.76 -10.63
CA ALA A 14 -20.37 -60.66 -9.64
C ALA A 14 -19.34 -60.09 -8.65
N LEU A 15 -19.82 -60.20 -7.45
CA LEU A 15 -19.21 -60.24 -6.14
C LEU A 15 -17.95 -61.15 -6.05
N CYS A 16 -16.84 -60.62 -5.56
CA CYS A 16 -15.83 -61.44 -4.89
C CYS A 16 -15.51 -60.79 -3.55
N LEU A 17 -16.04 -61.36 -2.50
CA LEU A 17 -15.61 -61.24 -1.10
C LEU A 17 -14.31 -62.03 -0.93
N LEU A 18 -13.24 -61.39 -0.48
CA LEU A 18 -12.19 -62.09 0.29
C LEU A 18 -11.66 -61.15 1.37
N ALA A 19 -11.62 -61.71 2.53
CA ALA A 19 -11.45 -61.09 3.83
C ALA A 19 -9.98 -60.83 4.22
N CYS A 20 -9.88 -60.07 5.32
CA CYS A 20 -8.78 -60.02 6.30
C CYS A 20 -7.63 -59.09 6.10
N GLY A 21 -7.54 -58.17 7.06
CA GLY A 21 -6.31 -57.51 7.45
C GLY A 21 -6.57 -56.17 8.15
N LYS A 22 -7.07 -56.21 9.40
CA LYS A 22 -7.01 -55.05 10.31
C LYS A 22 -5.54 -54.77 10.63
N SER A 23 -5.02 -53.63 10.15
CA SER A 23 -3.86 -53.00 10.74
C SER A 23 -4.28 -51.57 11.07
N SER A 24 -4.64 -51.38 12.32
CA SER A 24 -4.86 -50.06 12.93
C SER A 24 -3.49 -49.45 13.23
N ALA A 25 -3.03 -48.51 12.39
CA ALA A 25 -1.95 -47.61 12.78
C ALA A 25 -2.52 -46.58 13.78
N PRO A 26 -1.86 -46.32 14.91
CA PRO A 26 -2.33 -45.35 15.89
C PRO A 26 -2.17 -43.92 15.28
N ALA A 27 -3.19 -43.10 15.57
CA ALA A 27 -3.14 -41.68 15.26
C ALA A 27 -1.93 -41.03 15.96
N PRO A 28 -1.20 -40.11 15.30
CA PRO A 28 -0.09 -39.41 15.94
C PRO A 28 -0.63 -38.56 17.10
N SER A 29 0.00 -38.70 18.26
CA SER A 29 -0.28 -37.94 19.48
C SER A 29 -0.05 -36.46 19.28
N LEU A 30 -0.88 -35.65 19.95
CA LEU A 30 -0.88 -34.17 19.96
C LEU A 30 0.37 -33.51 20.55
N GLU A 31 1.47 -34.21 20.74
CA GLU A 31 2.69 -33.71 21.39
C GLU A 31 3.85 -33.41 20.44
N GLN A 32 3.64 -33.41 19.14
CA GLN A 32 4.71 -33.05 18.15
C GLN A 32 4.39 -31.85 17.24
N GLN A 33 3.51 -30.94 17.67
CA GLN A 33 3.56 -29.58 17.13
C GLN A 33 4.59 -28.76 17.91
N LYS A 34 5.87 -29.07 17.68
CA LYS A 34 6.96 -28.14 18.02
C LYS A 34 6.70 -26.85 17.24
N SER A 35 6.49 -25.78 18.00
CA SER A 35 6.55 -24.41 17.57
C SER A 35 7.72 -24.21 16.58
N VAL A 36 7.40 -24.02 15.30
CA VAL A 36 8.33 -23.39 14.36
C VAL A 36 8.34 -21.91 14.73
N THR A 37 9.14 -21.56 15.72
CA THR A 37 9.66 -20.23 15.88
C THR A 37 10.37 -19.92 14.59
N ALA A 38 9.93 -18.89 13.87
CA ALA A 38 10.67 -18.32 12.75
C ALA A 38 12.01 -17.82 13.30
N GLU A 39 12.99 -18.69 13.28
CA GLU A 39 14.39 -18.39 13.53
C GLU A 39 14.81 -17.44 12.41
N GLN A 40 15.00 -16.17 12.77
CA GLN A 40 15.55 -15.17 11.86
C GLN A 40 16.90 -15.72 11.42
N ALA A 41 17.02 -16.13 10.16
CA ALA A 41 18.27 -16.54 9.56
C ALA A 41 19.26 -15.37 9.73
N GLN A 42 20.22 -15.53 10.65
CA GLN A 42 21.38 -14.66 10.73
C GLN A 42 22.17 -14.88 9.43
N PRO A 43 22.62 -13.80 8.74
CA PRO A 43 23.44 -13.97 7.55
C PRO A 43 24.67 -14.82 7.88
N GLU A 44 24.95 -15.82 7.05
CA GLU A 44 26.18 -16.59 7.14
C GLU A 44 27.37 -15.63 7.04
N LYS A 45 28.43 -15.87 7.81
CA LYS A 45 29.63 -15.01 7.84
C LYS A 45 30.20 -14.91 6.42
N GLY A 46 30.02 -13.76 5.76
CA GLY A 46 30.56 -13.44 4.43
C GLY A 46 29.53 -12.99 3.39
N GLU A 47 28.23 -13.17 3.61
CA GLU A 47 27.22 -12.63 2.70
C GLU A 47 26.88 -11.16 3.01
N PRO A 48 26.70 -10.30 1.98
CA PRO A 48 26.33 -8.91 2.18
C PRO A 48 24.95 -8.83 2.82
N LEU A 49 24.78 -7.90 3.77
CA LEU A 49 23.48 -7.63 4.39
C LEU A 49 22.48 -7.19 3.33
N THR A 50 21.33 -7.85 3.27
CA THR A 50 20.26 -7.45 2.34
C THR A 50 19.36 -6.41 2.97
N VAL A 51 19.26 -5.24 2.34
CA VAL A 51 18.30 -4.17 2.67
C VAL A 51 17.09 -4.33 1.76
N ARG A 52 15.95 -4.72 2.32
CA ARG A 52 14.72 -4.98 1.57
C ARG A 52 13.87 -3.73 1.57
N ILE A 53 13.66 -3.16 0.36
CA ILE A 53 12.89 -1.92 0.18
C ILE A 53 11.56 -2.23 -0.47
N GLY A 54 10.47 -2.02 0.29
CA GLY A 54 9.11 -2.10 -0.22
C GLY A 54 8.70 -0.80 -0.90
N TYR A 55 8.28 -0.88 -2.16
CA TYR A 55 7.88 0.29 -2.94
C TYR A 55 6.57 0.07 -3.70
N GLN A 56 5.97 1.18 -4.13
CA GLN A 56 4.83 1.24 -5.05
C GLN A 56 5.30 1.91 -6.35
N LYS A 57 4.54 1.80 -7.43
CA LYS A 57 4.85 2.51 -8.71
C LYS A 57 4.55 4.01 -8.61
N ILE A 58 5.10 4.65 -7.59
CA ILE A 58 4.89 6.05 -7.23
C ILE A 58 6.09 6.57 -6.42
N GLY A 59 6.43 7.85 -6.58
CA GLY A 59 7.38 8.58 -5.74
C GLY A 59 8.84 8.20 -5.93
N SER A 60 9.69 8.77 -5.07
CA SER A 60 11.15 8.65 -5.14
C SER A 60 11.68 7.21 -5.08
N PRO A 61 11.10 6.26 -4.30
CA PRO A 61 11.59 4.89 -4.30
C PRO A 61 11.44 4.17 -5.64
N PHE A 62 10.37 4.44 -6.38
CA PHE A 62 10.21 3.87 -7.71
C PHE A 62 11.25 4.45 -8.69
N LEU A 63 11.48 5.75 -8.63
CA LEU A 63 12.53 6.40 -9.44
C LEU A 63 13.92 5.86 -9.07
N LEU A 64 14.24 5.69 -7.79
CA LEU A 64 15.53 5.16 -7.35
C LEU A 64 15.74 3.72 -7.79
N LYS A 65 14.70 2.90 -7.76
CA LYS A 65 14.75 1.52 -8.27
C LYS A 65 15.12 1.51 -9.76
N GLU A 66 14.56 2.43 -10.57
CA GLU A 66 14.86 2.56 -12.01
C GLU A 66 16.27 3.17 -12.28
N ARG A 67 16.91 3.76 -11.26
CA ARG A 67 18.24 4.39 -11.31
C ARG A 67 19.15 3.87 -10.19
N SER A 68 19.08 2.59 -9.88
CA SER A 68 19.65 1.99 -8.65
C SER A 68 21.18 2.07 -8.52
N GLU A 69 21.92 2.37 -9.56
CA GLU A 69 23.39 2.32 -9.56
C GLU A 69 24.06 3.12 -8.44
N SER A 70 23.50 4.26 -8.02
CA SER A 70 24.03 5.06 -6.92
C SER A 70 23.83 4.36 -5.59
N LEU A 71 22.62 3.88 -5.32
CA LEU A 71 22.29 3.14 -4.10
C LEU A 71 23.08 1.83 -4.00
N ASP A 72 23.21 1.09 -5.11
CA ASP A 72 23.99 -0.16 -5.15
C ASP A 72 25.45 0.10 -4.74
N LYS A 73 26.09 1.18 -5.23
CA LYS A 73 27.45 1.56 -4.85
C LYS A 73 27.56 1.94 -3.38
N VAL A 74 26.62 2.74 -2.88
CA VAL A 74 26.60 3.20 -1.48
C VAL A 74 26.44 2.01 -0.53
N LEU A 75 25.52 1.10 -0.82
CA LEU A 75 25.30 -0.08 0.00
C LEU A 75 26.46 -1.08 -0.08
N ALA A 76 27.02 -1.31 -1.28
CA ALA A 76 28.18 -2.19 -1.44
C ALA A 76 29.40 -1.72 -0.62
N ALA A 77 29.65 -0.42 -0.55
CA ALA A 77 30.70 0.16 0.29
C ALA A 77 30.49 -0.12 1.78
N SER A 78 29.28 -0.39 2.20
CA SER A 78 28.88 -0.73 3.58
C SER A 78 28.72 -2.25 3.80
N GLY A 79 29.10 -3.09 2.82
CA GLY A 79 28.92 -4.55 2.90
C GLY A 79 27.45 -4.97 2.80
N ALA A 80 26.61 -4.17 2.16
CA ALA A 80 25.18 -4.44 1.99
C ALA A 80 24.77 -4.43 0.51
N ARG A 81 23.59 -4.96 0.22
CA ARG A 81 22.93 -4.93 -1.10
C ARG A 81 21.46 -4.59 -0.95
N VAL A 82 20.85 -4.03 -1.99
CA VAL A 82 19.41 -3.75 -2.03
C VAL A 82 18.63 -4.92 -2.65
N GLU A 83 17.44 -5.15 -2.12
CA GLU A 83 16.39 -5.98 -2.74
C GLU A 83 15.12 -5.13 -2.82
N TRP A 84 14.60 -4.96 -4.04
CA TRP A 84 13.39 -4.19 -4.30
C TRP A 84 12.16 -5.09 -4.35
N ILE A 85 11.13 -4.76 -3.57
CA ILE A 85 9.88 -5.54 -3.49
C ILE A 85 8.70 -4.65 -3.85
N GLU A 86 8.04 -4.96 -4.96
CA GLU A 86 6.90 -4.20 -5.47
C GLU A 86 5.59 -4.56 -4.76
N PHE A 87 4.81 -3.56 -4.42
CA PHE A 87 3.47 -3.69 -3.84
C PHE A 87 2.48 -2.77 -4.56
N GLN A 88 1.21 -3.17 -4.60
CA GLN A 88 0.14 -2.38 -5.25
C GLN A 88 -0.36 -1.21 -4.39
N ALA A 89 -0.12 -1.24 -3.07
CA ALA A 89 -0.58 -0.23 -2.11
C ALA A 89 0.26 -0.27 -0.82
N GLY A 90 0.12 0.76 0.03
CA GLY A 90 0.87 0.87 1.28
C GLY A 90 0.57 -0.19 2.35
N PRO A 91 -0.71 -0.58 2.62
CA PRO A 91 -1.00 -1.54 3.68
C PRO A 91 -0.25 -2.88 3.55
N PRO A 92 -0.14 -3.54 2.37
CA PRO A 92 0.64 -4.75 2.20
C PRO A 92 2.14 -4.60 2.51
N ILE A 93 2.74 -3.41 2.30
CA ILE A 93 4.15 -3.14 2.65
C ILE A 93 4.37 -3.31 4.16
N LEU A 94 3.46 -2.77 4.96
CA LEU A 94 3.55 -2.82 6.41
C LEU A 94 3.27 -4.23 6.96
N GLU A 95 2.41 -5.02 6.31
CA GLU A 95 2.24 -6.43 6.65
C GLU A 95 3.49 -7.25 6.31
N ALA A 96 4.14 -6.98 5.17
CA ALA A 96 5.43 -7.59 4.83
C ALA A 96 6.54 -7.18 5.82
N MET A 97 6.51 -5.92 6.31
CA MET A 97 7.40 -5.44 7.36
C MET A 97 7.18 -6.15 8.70
N ARG A 98 5.92 -6.47 9.06
CA ARG A 98 5.59 -7.31 10.22
C ARG A 98 6.28 -8.68 10.13
N GLY A 99 6.24 -9.28 8.96
CA GLY A 99 6.86 -10.59 8.67
C GLY A 99 8.39 -10.55 8.51
N GLY A 100 9.03 -9.36 8.58
CA GLY A 100 10.47 -9.21 8.37
C GLY A 100 10.92 -9.31 6.92
N SER A 101 9.97 -9.30 5.97
CA SER A 101 10.25 -9.35 4.53
C SER A 101 10.51 -7.97 3.91
N VAL A 102 10.27 -6.89 4.64
CA VAL A 102 10.57 -5.51 4.27
C VAL A 102 11.27 -4.82 5.43
N ASP A 103 12.36 -4.11 5.14
CA ASP A 103 13.13 -3.36 6.12
C ASP A 103 12.86 -1.86 6.06
N ILE A 104 12.68 -1.32 4.84
CA ILE A 104 12.31 0.08 4.58
C ILE A 104 11.11 0.10 3.64
N GLY A 105 10.11 0.92 3.92
CA GLY A 105 8.90 1.05 3.10
C GLY A 105 8.54 2.49 2.81
N TYR A 106 7.90 2.72 1.66
CA TYR A 106 7.32 4.01 1.28
C TYR A 106 5.81 3.88 1.20
N VAL A 107 5.12 4.62 2.06
CA VAL A 107 3.69 4.48 2.28
C VAL A 107 3.04 5.85 2.49
N GLY A 108 1.76 5.95 2.22
CA GLY A 108 1.01 7.16 2.55
C GLY A 108 0.77 7.33 4.06
N GLU A 109 0.05 8.37 4.44
CA GLU A 109 -0.18 8.76 5.83
C GLU A 109 -1.07 7.78 6.62
N THR A 110 -2.01 7.14 5.97
CA THR A 110 -3.00 6.28 6.66
C THR A 110 -2.51 4.86 6.95
N PRO A 111 -1.81 4.14 6.04
CA PRO A 111 -1.35 2.78 6.29
C PRO A 111 -0.57 2.59 7.59
N PRO A 112 0.35 3.48 8.00
CA PRO A 112 1.07 3.35 9.27
C PRO A 112 0.17 3.39 10.50
N VAL A 113 -0.92 4.17 10.47
CA VAL A 113 -1.90 4.24 11.57
C VAL A 113 -2.56 2.87 11.79
N PHE A 114 -2.99 2.22 10.72
CA PHE A 114 -3.58 0.89 10.80
C PHE A 114 -2.57 -0.17 11.25
N ALA A 115 -1.35 -0.10 10.74
CA ALA A 115 -0.28 -1.01 11.08
C ALA A 115 0.13 -0.89 12.56
N GLN A 116 0.28 0.32 13.07
CA GLN A 116 0.61 0.58 14.48
C GLN A 116 -0.52 0.08 15.40
N ALA A 117 -1.79 0.34 15.05
CA ALA A 117 -2.93 -0.17 15.79
C ALA A 117 -2.98 -1.71 15.78
N GLY A 118 -2.53 -2.32 14.70
CA GLY A 118 -2.32 -3.76 14.55
C GLY A 118 -1.07 -4.30 15.24
N GLY A 119 -0.18 -3.46 15.79
CA GLY A 119 1.04 -3.86 16.49
C GLY A 119 2.24 -4.18 15.59
N VAL A 120 2.30 -3.62 14.37
CA VAL A 120 3.50 -3.72 13.50
C VAL A 120 4.65 -2.90 14.10
N PRO A 121 5.84 -3.48 14.31
CA PRO A 121 6.96 -2.78 14.92
C PRO A 121 7.76 -1.99 13.86
N PHE A 122 7.30 -0.80 13.50
CA PHE A 122 7.98 0.12 12.59
C PHE A 122 8.26 1.47 13.26
N VAL A 123 9.03 2.31 12.58
CA VAL A 123 9.28 3.70 12.93
C VAL A 123 9.17 4.60 11.70
N TYR A 124 8.66 5.81 11.89
CA TYR A 124 8.73 6.87 10.88
C TYR A 124 10.17 7.39 10.83
N VAL A 125 10.75 7.48 9.64
CA VAL A 125 12.15 7.93 9.47
C VAL A 125 12.30 9.18 8.63
N ALA A 126 11.39 9.43 7.69
CA ALA A 126 11.30 10.67 6.91
C ALA A 126 9.90 10.80 6.30
N SER A 127 9.60 11.95 5.73
CA SER A 127 8.36 12.19 4.97
C SER A 127 8.62 13.04 3.73
N ASP A 128 7.72 12.95 2.74
CA ASP A 128 7.63 13.92 1.66
C ASP A 128 6.79 15.14 2.09
N PRO A 129 6.81 16.24 1.33
CA PRO A 129 5.83 17.32 1.49
C PRO A 129 4.39 16.84 1.27
N PRO A 130 3.38 17.50 1.86
CA PRO A 130 1.98 17.25 1.56
C PRO A 130 1.65 17.44 0.08
N ALA A 131 0.85 16.53 -0.50
CA ALA A 131 0.40 16.58 -1.89
C ALA A 131 -1.11 16.32 -2.03
N PRO A 132 -1.99 17.15 -1.43
CA PRO A 132 -3.42 16.87 -1.33
C PRO A 132 -4.14 16.73 -2.67
N LYS A 133 -3.61 17.30 -3.75
CA LYS A 133 -4.18 17.19 -5.11
C LYS A 133 -3.85 15.88 -5.81
N SER A 134 -2.95 15.08 -5.23
CA SER A 134 -2.53 13.79 -5.79
C SER A 134 -3.44 12.63 -5.36
N GLU A 135 -4.62 12.93 -4.83
CA GLU A 135 -5.69 11.98 -4.58
C GLU A 135 -7.06 12.62 -4.74
N ALA A 136 -8.04 11.87 -5.19
CA ALA A 136 -9.37 12.41 -5.46
C ALA A 136 -10.49 11.37 -5.40
N ILE A 137 -11.70 11.87 -5.22
CA ILE A 137 -12.96 11.17 -5.49
C ILE A 137 -13.30 11.41 -6.95
N LEU A 138 -13.32 10.36 -7.74
CA LEU A 138 -13.64 10.38 -9.16
C LEU A 138 -15.04 9.86 -9.41
N VAL A 139 -15.71 10.43 -10.42
CA VAL A 139 -16.98 9.94 -10.94
C VAL A 139 -16.88 9.75 -12.46
N PRO A 140 -17.65 8.85 -13.09
CA PRO A 140 -17.69 8.70 -14.55
C PRO A 140 -18.04 10.03 -15.24
N LYS A 141 -17.55 10.22 -16.47
CA LYS A 141 -17.83 11.44 -17.28
C LYS A 141 -19.34 11.71 -17.39
N SER A 142 -20.14 10.67 -17.57
CA SER A 142 -21.60 10.74 -17.70
C SER A 142 -22.35 10.84 -16.37
N SER A 143 -21.64 10.80 -15.23
CA SER A 143 -22.28 10.84 -13.92
C SER A 143 -23.01 12.17 -13.67
N LEU A 144 -24.21 12.09 -13.12
CA LEU A 144 -25.00 13.24 -12.68
C LEU A 144 -24.57 13.76 -11.31
N ILE A 145 -23.65 13.08 -10.62
CA ILE A 145 -23.11 13.51 -9.34
C ILE A 145 -22.19 14.71 -9.57
N LYS A 146 -22.55 15.88 -9.00
CA LYS A 146 -21.81 17.13 -9.14
C LYS A 146 -21.25 17.65 -7.81
N GLU A 147 -21.76 17.16 -6.68
CA GLU A 147 -21.36 17.57 -5.34
C GLU A 147 -21.35 16.38 -4.37
N LEU A 148 -20.57 16.48 -3.28
CA LEU A 148 -20.37 15.41 -2.31
C LEU A 148 -21.65 14.89 -1.66
N LYS A 149 -22.65 15.77 -1.42
CA LYS A 149 -23.94 15.37 -0.84
C LYS A 149 -24.71 14.34 -1.67
N GLN A 150 -24.48 14.33 -2.98
CA GLN A 150 -25.10 13.38 -3.90
C GLN A 150 -24.47 11.98 -3.85
N LEU A 151 -23.40 11.80 -3.06
CA LEU A 151 -22.84 10.48 -2.77
C LEU A 151 -23.73 9.65 -1.82
N LYS A 152 -24.71 10.25 -1.15
CA LYS A 152 -25.63 9.51 -0.28
C LYS A 152 -26.31 8.35 -1.04
N GLY A 153 -26.21 7.14 -0.48
CA GLY A 153 -26.74 5.90 -1.07
C GLY A 153 -25.97 5.39 -2.29
N LYS A 154 -24.80 5.96 -2.61
CA LYS A 154 -23.96 5.57 -3.76
C LYS A 154 -22.92 4.52 -3.40
N LYS A 155 -22.53 3.73 -4.40
CA LYS A 155 -21.46 2.73 -4.32
C LYS A 155 -20.12 3.38 -4.59
N ILE A 156 -19.22 3.31 -3.62
CA ILE A 156 -17.91 3.97 -3.70
C ILE A 156 -16.81 2.93 -3.52
N ALA A 157 -15.97 2.77 -4.55
CA ALA A 157 -14.77 1.94 -4.46
C ALA A 157 -13.63 2.71 -3.77
N VAL A 158 -12.97 2.08 -2.81
CA VAL A 158 -11.83 2.64 -2.08
C VAL A 158 -10.90 1.54 -1.59
N ASN A 159 -9.60 1.82 -1.46
CA ASN A 159 -8.67 0.88 -0.85
C ASN A 159 -8.66 1.04 0.68
N ARG A 160 -8.96 -0.04 1.40
CA ARG A 160 -9.07 -0.02 2.87
C ARG A 160 -7.73 0.32 3.53
N GLY A 161 -7.75 1.25 4.49
CA GLY A 161 -6.58 1.62 5.27
C GLY A 161 -5.52 2.40 4.50
N SER A 162 -5.85 2.89 3.30
CA SER A 162 -5.00 3.79 2.50
C SER A 162 -5.38 5.26 2.71
N ASN A 163 -4.58 6.18 2.16
CA ASN A 163 -4.84 7.63 2.21
C ASN A 163 -6.25 7.97 1.72
N VAL A 164 -6.66 7.39 0.60
CA VAL A 164 -7.98 7.66 0.01
C VAL A 164 -9.14 7.14 0.87
N HIS A 165 -8.89 6.22 1.81
CA HIS A 165 -9.90 5.89 2.82
C HIS A 165 -10.09 7.06 3.79
N PHE A 166 -9.02 7.75 4.18
CA PHE A 166 -9.09 8.94 5.01
C PHE A 166 -9.70 10.12 4.24
N LEU A 167 -9.32 10.34 2.98
CA LEU A 167 -9.95 11.32 2.10
C LEU A 167 -11.47 11.10 2.01
N LEU A 168 -11.93 9.85 1.81
CA LEU A 168 -13.37 9.56 1.76
C LEU A 168 -14.07 9.98 3.06
N VAL A 169 -13.50 9.62 4.21
CA VAL A 169 -14.06 9.98 5.53
C VAL A 169 -14.18 11.50 5.64
N LYS A 170 -13.08 12.24 5.36
CA LYS A 170 -13.04 13.69 5.49
C LYS A 170 -13.97 14.40 4.48
N ALA A 171 -14.07 13.88 3.26
CA ALA A 171 -14.98 14.42 2.25
C ALA A 171 -16.45 14.24 2.63
N LEU A 172 -16.83 13.06 3.15
CA LEU A 172 -18.18 12.81 3.64
C LEU A 172 -18.52 13.70 4.85
N GLU A 173 -17.61 13.81 5.83
CA GLU A 173 -17.77 14.71 6.98
C GLU A 173 -18.02 16.17 6.53
N SER A 174 -17.26 16.66 5.56
CA SER A 174 -17.41 18.03 5.01
C SER A 174 -18.78 18.26 4.38
N ALA A 175 -19.38 17.19 3.84
CA ALA A 175 -20.73 17.20 3.27
C ALA A 175 -21.84 16.88 4.30
N LYS A 176 -21.49 16.73 5.60
CA LYS A 176 -22.39 16.30 6.68
C LYS A 176 -23.00 14.91 6.42
N LEU A 177 -22.23 14.02 5.81
CA LEU A 177 -22.55 12.60 5.61
C LEU A 177 -21.67 11.75 6.53
N ALA A 178 -22.23 10.64 7.00
CA ALA A 178 -21.48 9.59 7.68
C ALA A 178 -21.02 8.52 6.66
N LEU A 179 -20.03 7.71 7.04
CA LEU A 179 -19.58 6.58 6.21
C LEU A 179 -20.72 5.57 5.96
N SER A 180 -21.66 5.45 6.90
CA SER A 180 -22.88 4.63 6.78
C SER A 180 -23.94 5.18 5.80
N ASP A 181 -23.81 6.43 5.35
CA ASP A 181 -24.70 7.01 4.33
C ASP A 181 -24.34 6.56 2.89
N VAL A 182 -23.24 5.84 2.70
CA VAL A 182 -22.76 5.35 1.41
C VAL A 182 -22.47 3.85 1.47
N GLU A 183 -22.48 3.17 0.32
CA GLU A 183 -22.05 1.78 0.21
C GLU A 183 -20.56 1.73 -0.16
N VAL A 184 -19.70 1.45 0.82
CA VAL A 184 -18.25 1.39 0.61
C VAL A 184 -17.83 -0.01 0.17
N LEU A 185 -17.21 -0.10 -1.01
CA LEU A 185 -16.60 -1.31 -1.54
C LEU A 185 -15.08 -1.23 -1.37
N PHE A 186 -14.54 -2.07 -0.49
CA PHE A 186 -13.10 -2.14 -0.27
C PHE A 186 -12.44 -3.00 -1.34
N LEU A 187 -11.79 -2.36 -2.31
CA LEU A 187 -11.17 -3.00 -3.47
C LEU A 187 -9.70 -2.56 -3.61
N ALA A 188 -8.86 -3.45 -4.12
CA ALA A 188 -7.53 -3.09 -4.59
C ALA A 188 -7.62 -2.15 -5.81
N PRO A 189 -6.58 -1.32 -6.09
CA PRO A 189 -6.66 -0.33 -7.17
C PRO A 189 -7.06 -0.89 -8.53
N ALA A 190 -6.54 -2.05 -8.93
CA ALA A 190 -6.86 -2.68 -10.21
C ALA A 190 -8.32 -3.16 -10.29
N ASP A 191 -8.83 -3.76 -9.21
CA ASP A 191 -10.22 -4.22 -9.13
C ASP A 191 -11.18 -3.03 -9.06
N ALA A 192 -10.82 -1.98 -8.30
CA ALA A 192 -11.57 -0.74 -8.22
C ALA A 192 -11.66 -0.04 -9.58
N ARG A 193 -10.56 -0.01 -10.36
CA ARG A 193 -10.54 0.49 -11.73
C ARG A 193 -11.52 -0.27 -12.61
N SER A 194 -11.47 -1.60 -12.58
CA SER A 194 -12.38 -2.45 -13.36
C SER A 194 -13.85 -2.26 -12.98
N ALA A 195 -14.14 -2.12 -11.68
CA ALA A 195 -15.48 -1.85 -11.19
C ALA A 195 -16.00 -0.47 -11.62
N PHE A 196 -15.12 0.54 -11.60
CA PHE A 196 -15.42 1.91 -12.02
C PHE A 196 -15.69 2.00 -13.51
N ASP A 197 -14.81 1.44 -14.35
CA ASP A 197 -14.93 1.48 -15.81
C ASP A 197 -16.16 0.69 -16.31
N SER A 198 -16.56 -0.38 -15.59
CA SER A 198 -17.77 -1.16 -15.90
C SER A 198 -19.07 -0.60 -15.30
N GLY A 199 -19.02 0.53 -14.58
CA GLY A 199 -20.18 1.15 -13.95
C GLY A 199 -20.76 0.37 -12.77
N LYS A 200 -20.02 -0.54 -12.17
CA LYS A 200 -20.42 -1.30 -10.96
C LYS A 200 -20.36 -0.46 -9.69
N VAL A 201 -19.65 0.67 -9.74
CA VAL A 201 -19.57 1.67 -8.67
C VAL A 201 -19.86 3.05 -9.23
N ASP A 202 -20.44 3.94 -8.42
CA ASP A 202 -20.80 5.31 -8.79
C ASP A 202 -19.60 6.26 -8.68
N ALA A 203 -18.65 5.96 -7.77
CA ALA A 203 -17.45 6.75 -7.55
C ALA A 203 -16.25 5.84 -7.20
N TRP A 204 -15.06 6.36 -7.46
CA TRP A 204 -13.79 5.74 -7.11
C TRP A 204 -12.89 6.73 -6.41
N VAL A 205 -12.39 6.39 -5.23
CA VAL A 205 -11.44 7.22 -4.50
C VAL A 205 -10.05 6.62 -4.68
N ILE A 206 -9.16 7.42 -5.29
CA ILE A 206 -7.86 6.92 -5.76
C ILE A 206 -6.81 8.02 -5.77
N TRP A 207 -5.55 7.61 -5.73
CA TRP A 207 -4.36 8.47 -5.80
C TRP A 207 -3.68 8.41 -7.17
N ASP A 208 -2.79 9.37 -7.42
CA ASP A 208 -1.93 9.40 -8.60
C ASP A 208 -0.89 8.23 -8.59
N PRO A 209 -0.51 7.70 -9.76
CA PRO A 209 -0.89 8.12 -11.10
C PRO A 209 -2.21 7.53 -11.63
N PHE A 210 -2.90 6.70 -10.84
CA PHE A 210 -4.18 6.09 -11.25
C PHE A 210 -5.28 7.15 -11.40
N GLN A 211 -5.29 8.19 -10.56
CA GLN A 211 -6.18 9.34 -10.70
C GLN A 211 -5.97 10.01 -12.07
N ALA A 212 -4.75 10.40 -12.40
CA ALA A 212 -4.42 11.05 -13.66
C ALA A 212 -4.78 10.17 -14.87
N ALA A 213 -4.49 8.86 -14.79
CA ALA A 213 -4.86 7.91 -15.84
C ALA A 213 -6.38 7.80 -16.03
N ALA A 214 -7.16 7.83 -14.95
CA ALA A 214 -8.61 7.82 -15.03
C ALA A 214 -9.18 9.12 -15.58
N GLU A 215 -8.62 10.26 -15.20
CA GLU A 215 -9.01 11.58 -15.73
C GLU A 215 -8.75 11.68 -17.24
N ILE A 216 -7.59 11.20 -17.70
CA ILE A 216 -7.26 11.14 -19.14
C ILE A 216 -8.24 10.23 -19.88
N ALA A 217 -8.68 9.14 -19.27
CA ALA A 217 -9.71 8.26 -19.81
C ALA A 217 -11.12 8.86 -19.73
N GLY A 218 -11.28 10.08 -19.19
CA GLY A 218 -12.53 10.82 -19.16
C GLY A 218 -13.27 10.80 -17.84
N ALA A 219 -12.72 10.24 -16.77
CA ALA A 219 -13.28 10.41 -15.44
C ALA A 219 -13.24 11.88 -15.02
N ARG A 220 -14.16 12.27 -14.16
CA ARG A 220 -14.24 13.63 -13.65
C ARG A 220 -13.93 13.66 -12.15
N THR A 221 -13.03 14.52 -11.74
CA THR A 221 -12.78 14.79 -10.32
C THR A 221 -14.02 15.47 -9.72
N LEU A 222 -14.60 14.83 -8.72
CA LEU A 222 -15.66 15.39 -7.90
C LEU A 222 -15.06 16.24 -6.78
N ARG A 223 -14.04 15.73 -6.11
CA ARG A 223 -13.32 16.40 -5.02
C ARG A 223 -11.92 15.78 -4.87
N ASP A 224 -10.90 16.62 -4.77
CA ASP A 224 -9.55 16.26 -4.35
C ASP A 224 -9.35 16.45 -2.84
N GLY A 225 -8.13 16.23 -2.35
CA GLY A 225 -7.79 16.36 -0.94
C GLY A 225 -7.56 17.78 -0.44
N GLU A 226 -7.51 18.80 -1.33
CA GLU A 226 -7.17 20.17 -0.95
C GLU A 226 -8.13 20.73 0.11
N GLY A 227 -7.56 21.17 1.26
CA GLY A 227 -8.34 21.66 2.40
C GLY A 227 -9.08 20.58 3.20
N LEU A 228 -8.90 19.29 2.87
CA LEU A 228 -9.51 18.17 3.62
C LEU A 228 -8.45 17.30 4.29
N VAL A 229 -7.37 16.96 3.57
CA VAL A 229 -6.31 16.06 4.00
C VAL A 229 -4.96 16.56 3.52
N GLN A 230 -3.87 16.06 4.10
CA GLN A 230 -2.51 16.40 3.66
C GLN A 230 -2.07 15.52 2.48
N ASN A 231 -2.49 14.28 2.44
CA ASN A 231 -1.98 13.26 1.53
C ASN A 231 -0.46 13.23 1.55
N GLN A 232 0.09 13.05 2.73
CA GLN A 232 1.53 13.00 2.95
C GLN A 232 2.05 11.58 2.83
N PHE A 233 3.25 11.42 2.24
CA PHE A 233 3.92 10.12 2.18
C PHE A 233 5.05 10.04 3.19
N PHE A 234 5.28 8.83 3.69
CA PHE A 234 6.26 8.53 4.71
C PHE A 234 7.23 7.43 4.28
N TYR A 235 8.48 7.62 4.64
CA TYR A 235 9.48 6.57 4.70
C TYR A 235 9.41 5.98 6.10
N VAL A 236 9.19 4.67 6.15
CA VAL A 236 9.10 3.91 7.41
C VAL A 236 10.14 2.80 7.39
N ALA A 237 10.68 2.47 8.56
CA ALA A 237 11.62 1.37 8.68
C ALA A 237 11.14 0.39 9.76
N ARG A 238 11.41 -0.90 9.58
CA ARG A 238 11.22 -1.91 10.62
C ARG A 238 12.06 -1.50 11.84
N ARG A 239 11.43 -1.39 13.00
CA ARG A 239 12.06 -0.82 14.21
C ARG A 239 13.42 -1.46 14.52
N ALA A 240 13.47 -2.79 14.60
CA ALA A 240 14.72 -3.48 14.90
C ALA A 240 15.80 -3.23 13.84
N PHE A 241 15.44 -3.09 12.56
CA PHE A 241 16.39 -2.78 11.49
C PHE A 241 16.92 -1.34 11.64
N ALA A 242 16.03 -0.38 11.92
CA ALA A 242 16.41 1.02 12.13
C ALA A 242 17.33 1.19 13.35
N GLU A 243 17.07 0.46 14.42
CA GLU A 243 17.89 0.49 15.65
C GLU A 243 19.27 -0.17 15.46
N GLN A 244 19.34 -1.28 14.71
CA GLN A 244 20.58 -2.03 14.48
C GLN A 244 21.43 -1.46 13.33
N HIS A 245 20.78 -0.92 12.28
CA HIS A 245 21.41 -0.50 11.03
C HIS A 245 21.06 0.95 10.67
N GLY A 246 20.99 1.84 11.66
CA GLY A 246 20.59 3.25 11.47
C GLY A 246 21.42 4.01 10.44
N GLU A 247 22.71 3.69 10.30
CA GLU A 247 23.59 4.31 9.28
C GLU A 247 23.19 3.88 7.88
N LEU A 248 22.83 2.61 7.66
CA LEU A 248 22.32 2.14 6.36
C LEU A 248 20.99 2.79 6.01
N VAL A 249 20.07 2.90 6.98
CA VAL A 249 18.81 3.62 6.77
C VAL A 249 19.08 5.08 6.36
N ARG A 250 20.02 5.74 7.02
CA ARG A 250 20.43 7.13 6.73
C ARG A 250 20.97 7.25 5.30
N SER A 251 21.85 6.33 4.90
CA SER A 251 22.40 6.29 3.54
C SER A 251 21.31 6.12 2.48
N VAL A 252 20.36 5.21 2.70
CA VAL A 252 19.22 5.00 1.80
C VAL A 252 18.35 6.26 1.72
N LEU A 253 18.06 6.92 2.85
CA LEU A 253 17.28 8.16 2.86
C LEU A 253 17.99 9.30 2.13
N GLN A 254 19.31 9.37 2.19
CA GLN A 254 20.09 10.37 1.45
C GLN A 254 19.99 10.16 -0.07
N GLU A 255 20.01 8.92 -0.53
CA GLU A 255 19.80 8.60 -1.95
C GLU A 255 18.38 8.94 -2.40
N PHE A 256 17.37 8.67 -1.57
CA PHE A 256 16.00 9.11 -1.83
C PHE A 256 15.89 10.63 -1.90
N ALA A 257 16.54 11.37 -0.99
CA ALA A 257 16.55 12.83 -1.00
C ALA A 257 17.16 13.38 -2.28
N THR A 258 18.34 12.89 -2.65
CA THR A 258 19.06 13.32 -3.87
C THR A 258 18.20 13.11 -5.12
N LEU A 259 17.53 11.97 -5.22
CA LEU A 259 16.69 11.66 -6.36
C LEU A 259 15.35 12.40 -6.34
N SER A 260 14.81 12.63 -5.14
CA SER A 260 13.62 13.47 -4.95
C SER A 260 13.83 14.89 -5.45
N ASP A 261 14.95 15.51 -5.07
CA ASP A 261 15.31 16.84 -5.54
C ASP A 261 15.49 16.88 -7.07
N TRP A 262 16.14 15.85 -7.63
CA TRP A 262 16.27 15.73 -9.08
C TRP A 262 14.90 15.60 -9.76
N ALA A 263 14.01 14.77 -9.27
CA ALA A 263 12.68 14.56 -9.83
C ALA A 263 11.83 15.83 -9.81
N GLY A 264 11.90 16.60 -8.72
CA GLY A 264 11.23 17.89 -8.61
C GLY A 264 11.66 18.91 -9.66
N ALA A 265 12.93 18.85 -10.08
CA ALA A 265 13.47 19.71 -11.13
C ALA A 265 13.28 19.17 -12.56
N HIS A 266 12.95 17.88 -12.73
CA HIS A 266 12.95 17.17 -14.01
C HIS A 266 11.72 16.26 -14.18
N ALA A 267 10.54 16.76 -13.88
CA ALA A 267 9.29 15.99 -13.90
C ALA A 267 9.01 15.27 -15.25
N ASP A 268 9.39 15.88 -16.37
CA ASP A 268 9.30 15.30 -17.71
C ASP A 268 10.21 14.07 -17.88
N GLN A 269 11.46 14.16 -17.41
CA GLN A 269 12.43 13.07 -17.49
C GLN A 269 12.08 11.95 -16.51
N ALA A 270 11.60 12.30 -15.31
CA ALA A 270 11.08 11.35 -14.34
C ALA A 270 9.90 10.55 -14.94
N SER A 271 8.92 11.25 -15.52
CA SER A 271 7.76 10.65 -16.17
C SER A 271 8.15 9.74 -17.34
N ALA A 272 9.11 10.17 -18.18
CA ALA A 272 9.59 9.36 -19.30
C ALA A 272 10.33 8.10 -18.85
N LEU A 273 11.07 8.18 -17.74
CA LEU A 273 11.72 7.01 -17.13
C LEU A 273 10.69 6.01 -16.58
N LEU A 274 9.74 6.49 -15.78
CA LEU A 274 8.74 5.66 -15.15
C LEU A 274 7.75 5.03 -16.16
N ALA A 275 7.43 5.69 -17.26
CA ALA A 275 6.56 5.16 -18.30
C ALA A 275 7.07 3.85 -18.91
N LYS A 276 8.39 3.66 -18.94
CA LYS A 276 9.01 2.46 -19.51
C LYS A 276 8.76 1.19 -18.70
N SER A 277 8.62 1.31 -17.38
CA SER A 277 8.53 0.17 -16.46
C SER A 277 7.19 0.06 -15.73
N SER A 278 6.40 1.14 -15.65
CA SER A 278 5.14 1.14 -14.91
C SER A 278 3.96 0.54 -15.66
N GLY A 279 3.98 0.60 -16.99
CA GLY A 279 2.80 0.32 -17.82
C GLY A 279 1.76 1.46 -17.80
N ILE A 280 2.10 2.61 -17.24
CA ILE A 280 1.26 3.82 -17.18
C ILE A 280 1.72 4.78 -18.28
N SER A 281 0.79 5.47 -18.93
CA SER A 281 1.12 6.41 -20.01
C SER A 281 1.97 7.59 -19.50
N TYR A 282 2.85 8.08 -20.36
CA TYR A 282 3.68 9.27 -20.06
C TYR A 282 2.82 10.45 -19.59
N ASP A 283 1.70 10.73 -20.27
CA ASP A 283 0.83 11.87 -19.94
C ASP A 283 0.21 11.73 -18.52
N ALA A 284 -0.14 10.52 -18.12
CA ALA A 284 -0.66 10.27 -16.77
C ALA A 284 0.42 10.45 -15.71
N LEU A 285 1.62 9.96 -15.98
CA LEU A 285 2.77 10.15 -15.10
C LEU A 285 3.16 11.62 -14.99
N LEU A 286 3.26 12.33 -16.12
CA LEU A 286 3.60 13.75 -16.10
C LEU A 286 2.58 14.58 -15.30
N ARG A 287 1.29 14.29 -15.45
CA ARG A 287 0.24 14.94 -14.65
C ARG A 287 0.35 14.59 -13.17
N SER A 288 0.70 13.37 -12.83
CA SER A 288 0.98 12.92 -11.46
C SER A 288 2.17 13.66 -10.87
N GLU A 289 3.31 13.72 -11.60
CA GLU A 289 4.52 14.40 -11.18
C GLU A 289 4.31 15.90 -10.94
N GLN A 290 3.45 16.54 -11.74
CA GLN A 290 3.09 17.95 -11.56
C GLN A 290 2.26 18.24 -10.31
N ARG A 291 1.62 17.24 -9.72
CA ARG A 291 0.85 17.34 -8.47
C ARG A 291 1.67 16.92 -7.26
N HIS A 292 2.67 16.07 -7.47
CA HIS A 292 3.55 15.59 -6.42
C HIS A 292 4.54 16.68 -6.01
N LEU A 293 4.77 16.83 -4.70
CA LEU A 293 5.79 17.70 -4.17
C LEU A 293 6.94 16.87 -3.66
N TYR A 294 8.13 17.17 -4.13
CA TYR A 294 9.37 16.48 -3.81
C TYR A 294 10.16 17.18 -2.70
N GLY A 295 11.13 16.46 -2.13
CA GLY A 295 12.02 16.94 -1.07
C GLY A 295 11.74 16.25 0.26
N LEU A 296 12.67 15.36 0.68
CA LEU A 296 12.55 14.66 1.96
C LEU A 296 12.61 15.65 3.12
N ARG A 297 11.82 15.37 4.15
CA ARG A 297 11.74 16.14 5.38
C ARG A 297 11.89 15.24 6.60
N ALA A 298 12.47 15.80 7.66
CA ALA A 298 12.45 15.18 8.98
C ALA A 298 11.00 15.06 9.50
N ILE A 299 10.76 14.09 10.36
CA ILE A 299 9.48 13.96 11.07
C ILE A 299 9.40 15.10 12.13
N SER A 300 8.56 16.07 11.87
CA SER A 300 8.36 17.24 12.75
C SER A 300 7.25 16.99 13.78
N PRO A 301 7.20 17.77 14.87
CA PRO A 301 6.08 17.75 15.81
C PRO A 301 4.73 17.99 15.13
N GLU A 302 4.69 18.85 14.12
CA GLU A 302 3.47 19.12 13.36
C GLU A 302 3.05 17.90 12.54
N THR A 303 3.99 17.19 11.90
CA THR A 303 3.74 15.94 11.20
C THR A 303 3.17 14.87 12.15
N ILE A 304 3.73 14.74 13.35
CA ILE A 304 3.24 13.80 14.38
C ILE A 304 1.81 14.14 14.77
N LYS A 305 1.51 15.43 14.98
CA LYS A 305 0.17 15.91 15.31
C LYS A 305 -0.84 15.59 14.20
N GLN A 306 -0.49 15.84 12.95
CA GLN A 306 -1.35 15.53 11.80
C GLN A 306 -1.62 14.02 11.68
N GLN A 307 -0.60 13.18 11.88
CA GLN A 307 -0.76 11.73 11.94
C GLN A 307 -1.66 11.29 13.11
N GLN A 308 -1.56 11.95 14.25
CA GLN A 308 -2.43 11.68 15.42
C GLN A 308 -3.90 11.99 15.10
N GLU A 309 -4.19 13.04 14.35
CA GLU A 309 -5.56 13.36 13.91
C GLU A 309 -6.17 12.24 13.06
N ILE A 310 -5.37 11.59 12.19
CA ILE A 310 -5.80 10.43 11.41
C ILE A 310 -6.12 9.26 12.35
N ALA A 311 -5.23 8.98 13.30
CA ALA A 311 -5.40 7.92 14.27
C ALA A 311 -6.65 8.11 15.14
N ASP A 312 -6.87 9.32 15.63
CA ASP A 312 -8.03 9.67 16.46
C ASP A 312 -9.34 9.58 15.66
N THR A 313 -9.32 9.99 14.39
CA THR A 313 -10.46 9.86 13.48
C THR A 313 -10.87 8.40 13.31
N PHE A 314 -9.94 7.53 12.97
CA PHE A 314 -10.24 6.10 12.77
C PHE A 314 -10.54 5.35 14.07
N SER A 315 -9.97 5.79 15.19
CA SER A 315 -10.32 5.29 16.53
C SER A 315 -11.76 5.65 16.90
N LYS A 316 -12.16 6.91 16.70
CA LYS A 316 -13.54 7.40 16.94
C LYS A 316 -14.56 6.66 16.09
N LEU A 317 -14.22 6.36 14.84
CA LEU A 317 -15.04 5.60 13.91
C LEU A 317 -15.02 4.08 14.17
N GLN A 318 -14.23 3.61 15.15
CA GLN A 318 -14.04 2.19 15.48
C GLN A 318 -13.54 1.35 14.30
N VAL A 319 -12.78 1.98 13.38
CA VAL A 319 -12.19 1.33 12.19
C VAL A 319 -10.85 0.67 12.53
N ILE A 320 -10.11 1.24 13.50
CA ILE A 320 -8.91 0.61 14.08
C ILE A 320 -9.27 -0.02 15.45
N PRO A 321 -8.59 -1.13 15.83
CA PRO A 321 -8.98 -1.93 16.99
C PRO A 321 -8.72 -1.25 18.34
N LYS A 322 -7.85 -0.26 18.39
CA LYS A 322 -7.48 0.48 19.63
C LYS A 322 -6.94 1.86 19.28
N ALA A 323 -7.07 2.78 20.23
CA ALA A 323 -6.38 4.07 20.16
C ALA A 323 -4.85 3.86 20.26
N ILE A 324 -4.10 4.68 19.54
CA ILE A 324 -2.63 4.65 19.49
C ILE A 324 -2.06 6.05 19.69
N LYS A 325 -0.79 6.09 20.11
CA LYS A 325 0.00 7.33 20.13
C LYS A 325 1.04 7.25 19.01
N ILE A 326 0.99 8.17 18.08
CA ILE A 326 1.92 8.20 16.93
C ILE A 326 3.38 8.35 17.42
N GLU A 327 3.60 9.07 18.50
CA GLU A 327 4.93 9.24 19.11
C GLU A 327 5.62 7.90 19.43
N ASP A 328 4.88 6.84 19.76
CA ASP A 328 5.44 5.51 20.04
C ASP A 328 6.14 4.89 18.81
N ALA A 329 5.83 5.38 17.61
CA ALA A 329 6.45 4.97 16.35
C ALA A 329 7.50 5.96 15.84
N VAL A 330 7.99 6.87 16.68
CA VAL A 330 9.07 7.83 16.35
C VAL A 330 10.31 7.48 17.15
N LEU A 331 11.49 7.57 16.52
CA LEU A 331 12.76 7.37 17.22
C LEU A 331 13.12 8.62 18.02
N ALA A 332 13.66 8.42 19.23
CA ALA A 332 14.16 9.53 20.07
C ALA A 332 15.27 10.35 19.39
N LYS A 333 16.08 9.69 18.53
CA LYS A 333 17.08 10.34 17.69
C LYS A 333 16.68 10.16 16.22
N PRO A 334 16.38 11.24 15.49
CA PRO A 334 16.04 11.17 14.08
C PRO A 334 17.14 10.53 13.23
N LEU A 335 16.76 9.77 12.23
CA LEU A 335 17.68 9.20 11.24
C LEU A 335 17.84 10.10 10.01
N TYR A 336 16.96 11.06 9.80
CA TYR A 336 17.03 12.01 8.70
C TYR A 336 16.72 13.43 9.17
N GLY A 337 17.53 14.41 8.72
CA GLY A 337 17.45 15.80 9.14
C GLY A 337 17.87 15.98 10.62
N ALA A 338 18.64 17.01 10.92
CA ALA A 338 18.76 17.48 12.29
C ALA A 338 17.54 18.36 12.59
N LEU A 339 16.91 18.17 13.75
CA LEU A 339 15.98 19.14 14.29
C LEU A 339 16.71 20.44 14.59
#